data_1f33e0a804d4fa6c18173c12ca6eba61
#
_entry.id   1f33e0a804d4fa6c18173c12ca6eba61
#
_cell.length_a   1.000
_cell.length_b   1.000
_cell.length_c   1.000
_cell.angle_alpha   90.00
_cell.angle_beta   90.00
_cell.angle_gamma   90.00
#
_symmetry.space_group_name_H-M   'P 1'
#
loop_
_entity.id
_entity.type
_entity.pdbx_description
1 polymer ?
#
loop_
_entity_poly.entity_id
_entity_poly.type
_entity_poly.pdbx_seq_one_letter_code
_entity_poly.pdbx_strand_id
1 'polypeptide(L)'
;MGSGPIEGKGCKMRIDKFLKNSRIIKRRTVAKEAADGGRIEVNGRPAKAGTEVVEGDRVKISFAKAPLYIRVLKTPEVVRKEDADSLYEEIEEGDYE
;
A
#
# COMPACT_ATOMS: atom_id res chain seq x y z
N MET A 1 -9.28 -21.69 -4.65
CA MET A 1 -9.30 -21.45 -4.64
C MET A 1 -9.19 -20.77 -4.85
N GLY A 2 -9.33 -20.32 -4.93
CA GLY A 2 -9.39 -19.69 -5.12
C GLY A 2 -9.42 -19.06 -5.42
N SER A 3 -9.51 -18.96 -5.51
CA SER A 3 -9.59 -18.33 -5.70
C SER A 3 -9.82 -17.67 -6.05
N GLY A 4 -9.93 -17.56 -6.28
CA GLY A 4 -10.29 -16.93 -6.60
C GLY A 4 -10.66 -16.22 -6.96
N PRO A 5 -10.86 -15.95 -7.22
CA PRO A 5 -11.09 -15.00 -7.64
C PRO A 5 -11.66 -14.28 -7.60
N ILE A 6 -11.74 -13.98 -7.35
CA ILE A 6 -12.27 -13.37 -7.37
C ILE A 6 -12.65 -12.55 -7.73
N GLU A 7 -13.05 -12.43 -7.88
CA GLU A 7 -13.54 -11.80 -8.37
C GLU A 7 -13.78 -10.52 -8.24
N GLY A 8 -13.85 -9.44 -8.63
CA GLY A 8 -14.10 -8.06 -8.46
C GLY A 8 -13.63 -7.47 -7.17
N LYS A 9 -13.67 -8.23 -6.17
CA LYS A 9 -13.12 -7.83 -4.91
C LYS A 9 -11.66 -8.15 -4.86
N GLY A 10 -10.92 -7.45 -4.04
CA GLY A 10 -9.52 -7.71 -3.87
C GLY A 10 -8.72 -7.43 -5.12
N CYS A 11 -9.14 -6.47 -5.91
CA CYS A 11 -8.38 -6.07 -7.07
C CYS A 11 -6.98 -5.67 -6.64
N LYS A 12 -6.00 -6.13 -7.40
CA LYS A 12 -4.62 -5.77 -7.12
C LYS A 12 -4.35 -4.33 -7.55
N MET A 13 -3.54 -3.63 -6.79
CA MET A 13 -3.16 -2.27 -7.12
C MET A 13 -1.67 -2.13 -6.92
N ARG A 14 -0.98 -1.52 -7.87
CA ARG A 14 0.45 -1.26 -7.74
C ARG A 14 0.69 -0.42 -6.50
N ILE A 15 1.79 -0.74 -5.80
CA ILE A 15 2.09 -0.06 -4.55
C ILE A 15 2.31 1.43 -4.76
N ASP A 16 2.95 1.83 -5.87
CA ASP A 16 3.17 3.25 -6.14
C ASP A 16 1.84 3.98 -6.30
N LYS A 17 0.88 3.35 -6.98
CA LYS A 17 -0.44 3.94 -7.15
C LYS A 17 -1.20 3.97 -5.83
N PHE A 18 -1.11 2.91 -5.05
CA PHE A 18 -1.78 2.85 -3.76
C PHE A 18 -1.30 3.95 -2.83
N LEU A 19 0.01 4.15 -2.76
CA LEU A 19 0.57 5.17 -1.88
C LEU A 19 0.14 6.56 -2.29
N LYS A 20 0.04 6.81 -3.60
CA LYS A 20 -0.44 8.09 -4.09
C LYS A 20 -1.93 8.25 -3.81
N ASN A 21 -2.73 7.23 -4.10
CA ASN A 21 -4.18 7.30 -3.93
C ASN A 21 -4.58 7.46 -2.47
N SER A 22 -3.83 6.83 -1.57
CA SER A 22 -4.09 6.95 -0.14
C SER A 22 -3.53 8.23 0.45
N ARG A 23 -2.81 9.01 -0.37
CA ARG A 23 -2.20 10.29 0.02
C ARG A 23 -1.12 10.14 1.09
N ILE A 24 -0.65 8.94 1.30
CA ILE A 24 0.53 8.73 2.15
C ILE A 24 1.73 9.41 1.51
N ILE A 25 1.85 9.26 0.18
CA ILE A 25 2.88 9.95 -0.60
C ILE A 25 2.14 10.72 -1.68
N LYS A 26 2.35 12.03 -1.73
CA LYS A 26 1.56 12.89 -2.61
C LYS A 26 1.88 12.71 -4.09
N ARG A 27 3.09 12.30 -4.41
CA ARG A 27 3.52 12.16 -5.80
C ARG A 27 3.84 10.72 -6.11
N ARG A 28 3.30 10.24 -7.23
CA ARG A 28 3.54 8.86 -7.63
C ARG A 28 5.00 8.58 -7.94
N THR A 29 5.71 9.58 -8.50
CA THR A 29 7.13 9.43 -8.77
C THR A 29 7.92 9.21 -7.48
N VAL A 30 7.56 9.92 -6.41
CA VAL A 30 8.21 9.76 -5.12
C VAL A 30 7.92 8.37 -4.57
N ALA A 31 6.68 7.91 -4.70
CA ALA A 31 6.31 6.56 -4.25
C ALA A 31 7.09 5.51 -5.01
N LYS A 32 7.24 5.70 -6.32
CA LYS A 32 8.00 4.79 -7.15
C LYS A 32 9.47 4.73 -6.71
N GLU A 33 10.06 5.89 -6.48
CA GLU A 33 11.45 5.96 -6.05
C GLU A 33 11.65 5.33 -4.69
N ALA A 34 10.71 5.54 -3.78
CA ALA A 34 10.80 4.95 -2.46
C ALA A 34 10.75 3.42 -2.54
N ALA A 35 9.86 2.91 -3.36
CA ALA A 35 9.74 1.46 -3.52
C ALA A 35 10.99 0.87 -4.16
N ASP A 36 11.46 1.49 -5.24
CA ASP A 36 12.65 1.00 -5.93
C ASP A 36 13.90 1.15 -5.09
N GLY A 37 13.90 2.11 -4.17
CA GLY A 37 15.01 2.33 -3.25
C GLY A 37 15.01 1.43 -2.03
N GLY A 38 14.05 0.51 -1.93
CA GLY A 38 13.99 -0.43 -0.82
C GLY A 38 13.36 0.13 0.44
N ARG A 39 12.66 1.24 0.35
CA ARG A 39 12.02 1.87 1.50
C ARG A 39 10.61 1.37 1.76
N ILE A 40 10.06 0.60 0.85
CA ILE A 40 8.71 0.08 0.96
C ILE A 40 8.79 -1.43 1.10
N GLU A 41 8.06 -1.96 2.08
CA GLU A 41 7.95 -3.40 2.25
C GLU A 41 6.48 -3.77 2.30
N VAL A 42 6.16 -4.94 1.77
CA VAL A 42 4.82 -5.49 1.81
C VAL A 42 4.91 -6.87 2.46
N ASN A 43 4.22 -7.03 3.57
CA ASN A 43 4.20 -8.29 4.33
C ASN A 43 5.60 -8.79 4.67
N GLY A 44 6.50 -7.85 5.00
CA GLY A 44 7.86 -8.18 5.40
C GLY A 44 8.84 -8.38 4.27
N ARG A 45 8.42 -8.13 3.03
CA ARG A 45 9.29 -8.32 1.86
C ARG A 45 9.49 -7.00 1.14
N PRO A 46 10.70 -6.75 0.62
CA PRO A 46 10.94 -5.52 -0.13
C PRO A 46 10.01 -5.45 -1.33
N ALA A 47 9.44 -4.28 -1.56
CA ALA A 47 8.53 -4.07 -2.67
C ALA A 47 9.18 -3.17 -3.70
N LYS A 48 8.83 -3.38 -4.96
CA LYS A 48 9.20 -2.49 -6.05
C LYS A 48 7.99 -1.66 -6.43
N ALA A 49 8.20 -0.66 -7.28
CA ALA A 49 7.10 0.21 -7.70
C ALA A 49 5.94 -0.56 -8.31
N GLY A 50 6.25 -1.64 -9.03
CA GLY A 50 5.23 -2.46 -9.67
C GLY A 50 4.67 -3.57 -8.80
N THR A 51 5.13 -3.70 -7.56
CA THR A 51 4.59 -4.71 -6.66
C THR A 51 3.13 -4.37 -6.39
N GLU A 52 2.28 -5.40 -6.42
CA GLU A 52 0.85 -5.20 -6.24
C GLU A 52 0.43 -5.57 -4.83
N VAL A 53 -0.55 -4.84 -4.31
CA VAL A 53 -1.13 -5.09 -3.00
C VAL A 53 -2.62 -5.34 -3.14
N VAL A 54 -3.16 -6.10 -2.18
CA VAL A 54 -4.60 -6.38 -2.10
C VAL A 54 -5.07 -6.08 -0.69
N GLU A 55 -6.37 -6.13 -0.50
CA GLU A 55 -6.94 -5.91 0.82
C GLU A 55 -6.33 -6.90 1.82
N GLY A 56 -5.98 -6.38 2.99
CA GLY A 56 -5.38 -7.19 4.03
C GLY A 56 -3.87 -7.20 4.04
N ASP A 57 -3.23 -6.73 2.99
CA ASP A 57 -1.78 -6.66 2.95
C ASP A 57 -1.28 -5.59 3.93
N ARG A 58 -0.12 -5.84 4.51
CA ARG A 58 0.51 -4.88 5.40
C ARG A 58 1.69 -4.27 4.71
N VAL A 59 1.85 -2.97 4.88
CA VAL A 59 2.87 -2.20 4.17
C VAL A 59 3.67 -1.40 5.19
N LYS A 60 4.97 -1.41 5.02
CA LYS A 60 5.87 -0.58 5.82
C LYS A 60 6.51 0.44 4.91
N ILE A 61 6.39 1.71 5.28
CA ILE A 61 7.02 2.81 4.54
C ILE A 61 8.08 3.41 5.44
N SER A 62 9.33 3.38 4.98
CA SER A 62 10.44 3.92 5.78
C SER A 62 10.61 5.39 5.46
N PHE A 63 10.04 6.24 6.31
CA PHE A 63 10.26 7.68 6.22
C PHE A 63 11.51 8.07 6.99
N ALA A 64 12.04 9.25 6.67
CA ALA A 64 13.26 9.74 7.31
C ALA A 64 13.13 9.84 8.83
N LYS A 65 11.95 10.20 9.32
CA LYS A 65 11.73 10.38 10.76
C LYS A 65 11.44 9.07 11.47
N ALA A 66 10.57 8.25 10.88
CA ALA A 66 10.14 7.01 11.50
C ALA A 66 9.38 6.19 10.48
N PRO A 67 9.42 4.87 10.61
CA PRO A 67 8.64 4.04 9.68
C PRO A 67 7.15 4.17 9.95
N LEU A 68 6.38 4.06 8.89
CA LEU A 68 4.93 4.04 8.98
C LEU A 68 4.45 2.64 8.62
N TYR A 69 3.62 2.07 9.48
CA TYR A 69 3.05 0.74 9.24
C TYR A 69 1.56 0.90 8.99
N ILE A 70 1.09 0.33 7.90
CA ILE A 70 -0.33 0.41 7.55
C ILE A 70 -0.82 -0.95 7.08
N ARG A 71 -2.14 -1.10 7.12
CA ARG A 71 -2.80 -2.26 6.55
C ARG A 71 -3.72 -1.78 5.44
N VAL A 72 -3.67 -2.44 4.30
CA VAL A 72 -4.49 -2.09 3.14
C VAL A 72 -5.92 -2.53 3.42
N LEU A 73 -6.86 -1.60 3.33
CA LEU A 73 -8.28 -1.88 3.55
C LEU A 73 -9.04 -2.00 2.24
N LYS A 74 -8.69 -1.17 1.26
CA LYS A 74 -9.37 -1.16 -0.04
C LYS A 74 -8.40 -0.80 -1.14
N THR A 75 -8.64 -1.33 -2.32
CA THR A 75 -7.82 -1.03 -3.49
C THR A 75 -8.71 -0.65 -4.68
N PRO A 76 -9.52 0.41 -4.56
CA PRO A 76 -10.39 0.82 -5.66
C PRO A 76 -9.59 1.48 -6.77
N GLU A 77 -10.08 1.36 -8.00
CA GLU A 77 -9.41 1.99 -9.14
C GLU A 77 -9.49 3.50 -9.08
N VAL A 78 -10.62 4.02 -8.60
CA VAL A 78 -10.86 5.47 -8.51
C VAL A 78 -11.07 5.82 -7.06
N VAL A 79 -10.36 6.84 -6.60
CA VAL A 79 -10.39 7.25 -5.20
C VAL A 79 -10.67 8.75 -5.15
N ARG A 80 -11.66 9.12 -4.36
CA ARG A 80 -11.94 10.53 -4.09
C ARG A 80 -11.03 11.01 -2.98
N LYS A 81 -10.78 12.31 -2.92
CA LYS A 81 -9.95 12.89 -1.88
C LYS A 81 -10.44 12.51 -0.50
N GLU A 82 -11.73 12.56 -0.30
CA GLU A 82 -12.34 12.31 1.00
C GLU A 82 -12.29 10.84 1.39
N ASP A 83 -12.04 9.94 0.43
CA ASP A 83 -11.98 8.52 0.69
C ASP A 83 -10.55 8.01 0.85
N ALA A 84 -9.55 8.86 0.67
CA ALA A 84 -8.16 8.42 0.69
C ALA A 84 -7.80 7.76 2.02
N ASP A 85 -8.28 8.31 3.12
CA ASP A 85 -7.96 7.77 4.44
C ASP A 85 -8.62 6.42 4.70
N SER A 86 -9.67 6.09 3.97
CA SER A 86 -10.36 4.82 4.17
C SER A 86 -9.72 3.67 3.40
N LEU A 87 -8.67 3.94 2.63
CA LEU A 87 -7.97 2.90 1.89
C LEU A 87 -7.03 2.09 2.79
N TYR A 88 -6.67 2.62 3.93
CA TYR A 88 -5.72 1.97 4.83
C TYR A 88 -6.02 2.34 6.26
N GLU A 89 -5.44 1.58 7.18
CA GLU A 89 -5.44 1.98 8.60
C GLU A 89 -4.01 1.91 9.09
N GLU A 90 -3.67 2.85 9.94
CA GLU A 90 -2.33 2.86 10.54
C GLU A 90 -2.28 1.79 11.62
N ILE A 91 -1.21 0.99 11.61
CA ILE A 91 -1.01 -0.08 12.57
C ILE A 91 0.34 0.09 13.24
N GLU A 92 0.58 -0.70 14.26
CA GLU A 92 1.85 -0.65 14.96
C GLU A 92 2.80 -1.69 14.38
N GLU A 93 4.07 -1.54 14.73
CA GLU A 93 5.10 -2.46 14.26
C GLU A 93 4.75 -3.91 14.59
N GLY A 94 4.21 -4.15 15.77
CA GLY A 94 3.82 -5.50 16.17
C GLY A 94 2.73 -6.08 15.30
N ASP A 95 1.84 -5.23 14.81
CA ASP A 95 0.75 -5.68 13.93
C ASP A 95 1.24 -5.94 12.52
N TYR A 96 2.34 -5.31 12.14
CA TYR A 96 2.91 -5.50 10.81
C TYR A 96 3.50 -6.89 10.66
N GLU A 97 4.11 -7.39 11.72
CA GLU A 97 4.67 -8.73 11.73
C GLU A 97 3.58 -9.74 12.07
#